data_d49ebe010f471f4050c91fdda39e5cb7
#
_entry.id   d49ebe010f471f4050c91fdda39e5cb7
#
_cell.length_a   1.000
_cell.length_b   1.000
_cell.length_c   1.000
_cell.angle_alpha   90.00
_cell.angle_beta   90.00
_cell.angle_gamma   90.00
#
_symmetry.space_group_name_H-M   'P 1'
#
loop_
_entity.id
_entity.type
_entity.pdbx_description
1 polymer ?
#
loop_
_entity_poly.entity_id
_entity_poly.type
_entity_poly.pdbx_seq_one_letter_code
_entity_poly.pdbx_strand_id
1 'polypeptide(L)'
;MNISLLEPIGISEQEINKLSKPLIDMGHNFTYHKTKTTDINELIKRSKNQDIVMIANNPYPREVIEQTNNLKLIAVAFAGIDHVDLKACKERNIEVLNCPNYSNVAVSELVIGLTLNLLRKINQADSATRNGQTNSLLIGEELNNKTIGIIGLGKIGNKTANLFNAFGCKVLAYQRKPINNPNVTQV
;
A
#
# COMPACT_ATOMS: atom_id res chain seq x y z
N MET A 1 8.93 -22.94 14.56
CA MET A 1 8.47 -22.72 13.19
C MET A 1 9.58 -22.08 12.38
N ASN A 2 9.60 -22.32 11.08
CA ASN A 2 10.50 -21.64 10.16
C ASN A 2 9.75 -20.45 9.53
N ILE A 3 10.28 -19.25 9.70
CA ILE A 3 9.67 -17.99 9.26
C ILE A 3 10.65 -17.29 8.32
N SER A 4 10.21 -16.87 7.15
CA SER A 4 11.08 -16.19 6.19
C SER A 4 10.47 -14.90 5.67
N LEU A 5 11.23 -13.80 5.77
CA LEU A 5 10.94 -12.55 5.06
C LEU A 5 11.58 -12.61 3.68
N LEU A 6 10.76 -12.75 2.62
CA LEU A 6 11.23 -13.12 1.29
C LEU A 6 11.82 -11.95 0.47
N GLU A 7 11.64 -10.72 0.93
CA GLU A 7 12.06 -9.50 0.22
C GLU A 7 12.35 -8.36 1.19
N PRO A 8 13.12 -7.34 0.79
CA PRO A 8 13.29 -6.10 1.56
C PRO A 8 11.97 -5.35 1.72
N ILE A 9 11.70 -4.84 2.91
CA ILE A 9 10.49 -4.06 3.26
C ILE A 9 10.80 -2.59 3.58
N GLY A 10 11.96 -2.09 3.15
CA GLY A 10 12.31 -0.67 3.27
C GLY A 10 12.87 -0.24 4.64
N ILE A 11 13.21 -1.18 5.52
CA ILE A 11 13.86 -0.91 6.80
C ILE A 11 15.26 -1.51 6.86
N SER A 12 16.11 -1.02 7.78
CA SER A 12 17.47 -1.52 7.94
C SER A 12 17.52 -2.94 8.48
N GLU A 13 18.62 -3.65 8.21
CA GLU A 13 18.87 -4.98 8.74
C GLU A 13 18.91 -4.98 10.29
N GLN A 14 19.40 -3.91 10.88
CA GLN A 14 19.39 -3.74 12.34
C GLN A 14 17.98 -3.71 12.90
N GLU A 15 17.07 -3.01 12.22
CA GLU A 15 15.66 -2.94 12.62
C GLU A 15 14.95 -4.29 12.41
N ILE A 16 15.25 -5.00 11.31
CA ILE A 16 14.73 -6.35 11.08
C ILE A 16 15.16 -7.28 12.21
N ASN A 17 16.46 -7.27 12.59
CA ASN A 17 16.98 -8.10 13.67
C ASN A 17 16.34 -7.76 15.01
N LYS A 18 16.11 -6.49 15.30
CA LYS A 18 15.40 -6.05 16.50
C LYS A 18 13.95 -6.53 16.51
N LEU A 19 13.22 -6.38 15.41
CA LEU A 19 11.81 -6.78 15.31
C LEU A 19 11.61 -8.29 15.27
N SER A 20 12.56 -9.06 14.71
CA SER A 20 12.50 -10.52 14.69
C SER A 20 12.96 -11.19 15.99
N LYS A 21 13.66 -10.45 16.86
CA LYS A 21 14.18 -10.99 18.13
C LYS A 21 13.13 -11.69 18.98
N PRO A 22 11.92 -11.18 19.19
CA PRO A 22 10.91 -11.89 19.97
C PRO A 22 10.55 -13.26 19.40
N LEU A 23 10.52 -13.40 18.07
CA LEU A 23 10.25 -14.68 17.41
C LEU A 23 11.38 -15.68 17.67
N ILE A 24 12.62 -15.22 17.61
CA ILE A 24 13.82 -16.04 17.86
C ILE A 24 13.86 -16.45 19.35
N ASP A 25 13.58 -15.54 20.26
CA ASP A 25 13.53 -15.80 21.71
C ASP A 25 12.44 -16.83 22.08
N MET A 26 11.37 -16.94 21.27
CA MET A 26 10.34 -17.97 21.35
C MET A 26 10.73 -19.31 20.72
N GLY A 27 11.96 -19.46 20.22
CA GLY A 27 12.47 -20.68 19.60
C GLY A 27 12.08 -20.89 18.15
N HIS A 28 11.72 -19.81 17.42
CA HIS A 28 11.46 -19.88 15.99
C HIS A 28 12.74 -19.56 15.19
N ASN A 29 12.87 -20.17 14.01
CA ASN A 29 13.93 -19.82 13.05
C ASN A 29 13.43 -18.69 12.17
N PHE A 30 14.13 -17.55 12.14
CA PHE A 30 13.81 -16.43 11.28
C PHE A 30 14.92 -16.23 10.23
N THR A 31 14.52 -16.09 8.96
CA THR A 31 15.43 -15.79 7.85
C THR A 31 14.96 -14.54 7.12
N TYR A 32 15.93 -13.79 6.54
CA TYR A 32 15.68 -12.58 5.79
C TYR A 32 16.43 -12.58 4.47
N HIS A 33 15.71 -12.30 3.38
CA HIS A 33 16.29 -12.18 2.04
C HIS A 33 16.49 -10.70 1.68
N LYS A 34 17.75 -10.34 1.42
CA LYS A 34 18.17 -8.93 1.16
C LYS A 34 17.84 -8.44 -0.26
N THR A 35 17.39 -9.33 -1.14
CA THR A 35 17.12 -9.02 -2.54
C THR A 35 15.68 -9.34 -2.89
N LYS A 36 15.05 -8.44 -3.64
CA LYS A 36 13.75 -8.69 -4.27
C LYS A 36 13.93 -9.63 -5.47
N THR A 37 12.97 -10.50 -5.68
CA THR A 37 12.92 -11.37 -6.87
C THR A 37 11.47 -11.60 -7.30
N THR A 38 11.25 -11.74 -8.60
CA THR A 38 9.99 -12.20 -9.20
C THR A 38 10.18 -13.56 -9.90
N ASP A 39 11.39 -14.12 -9.84
CA ASP A 39 11.67 -15.44 -10.36
C ASP A 39 10.98 -16.52 -9.53
N ILE A 40 10.16 -17.33 -10.17
CA ILE A 40 9.33 -18.36 -9.52
C ILE A 40 10.17 -19.41 -8.84
N ASN A 41 11.27 -19.85 -9.48
CA ASN A 41 12.14 -20.90 -8.91
C ASN A 41 12.86 -20.40 -7.66
N GLU A 42 13.31 -19.14 -7.67
CA GLU A 42 13.93 -18.53 -6.49
C GLU A 42 12.89 -18.32 -5.36
N LEU A 43 11.66 -17.91 -5.67
CA LEU A 43 10.57 -17.81 -4.70
C LEU A 43 10.23 -19.17 -4.09
N ILE A 44 10.15 -20.21 -4.89
CA ILE A 44 9.95 -21.59 -4.41
C ILE A 44 11.10 -22.00 -3.47
N LYS A 45 12.35 -21.76 -3.87
CA LYS A 45 13.52 -22.07 -3.06
C LYS A 45 13.51 -21.38 -1.70
N ARG A 46 13.15 -20.08 -1.67
CA ARG A 46 13.05 -19.28 -0.43
C ARG A 46 11.91 -19.75 0.48
N SER A 47 10.86 -20.34 -0.09
CA SER A 47 9.62 -20.70 0.61
C SER A 47 9.52 -22.17 0.99
N LYS A 48 10.28 -23.06 0.35
CA LYS A 48 10.08 -24.52 0.34
C LYS A 48 9.91 -25.18 1.72
N ASN A 49 10.67 -24.72 2.71
CA ASN A 49 10.69 -25.31 4.07
C ASN A 49 10.13 -24.36 5.13
N GLN A 50 9.37 -23.34 4.72
CA GLN A 50 8.84 -22.35 5.64
C GLN A 50 7.44 -22.74 6.13
N ASP A 51 7.18 -22.50 7.41
CA ASP A 51 5.83 -22.52 7.99
C ASP A 51 5.11 -21.21 7.75
N ILE A 52 5.83 -20.10 7.76
CA ILE A 52 5.34 -18.74 7.55
C ILE A 52 6.26 -18.02 6.56
N VAL A 53 5.66 -17.38 5.58
CA VAL A 53 6.37 -16.42 4.73
C VAL A 53 5.84 -15.01 4.94
N MET A 54 6.74 -14.03 4.91
CA MET A 54 6.42 -12.61 4.93
C MET A 54 6.82 -12.01 3.59
N ILE A 55 5.90 -11.30 2.96
CA ILE A 55 6.12 -10.59 1.69
C ILE A 55 5.59 -9.17 1.80
N ALA A 56 6.06 -8.27 0.97
CA ALA A 56 5.45 -6.93 0.79
C ALA A 56 4.61 -6.91 -0.48
N ASN A 57 5.25 -6.76 -1.64
CA ASN A 57 4.57 -6.66 -2.92
C ASN A 57 5.17 -7.60 -3.99
N ASN A 58 5.95 -8.59 -3.61
CA ASN A 58 6.34 -9.66 -4.51
C ASN A 58 5.13 -10.47 -4.94
N PRO A 59 5.03 -10.86 -6.21
CA PRO A 59 4.02 -11.81 -6.64
C PRO A 59 4.19 -13.15 -5.88
N TYR A 60 3.07 -13.73 -5.48
CA TYR A 60 3.07 -15.03 -4.84
C TYR A 60 1.99 -15.90 -5.50
N PRO A 61 2.29 -16.38 -6.74
CA PRO A 61 1.33 -17.06 -7.57
C PRO A 61 1.15 -18.53 -7.16
N ARG A 62 0.17 -19.20 -7.78
CA ARG A 62 -0.20 -20.60 -7.56
C ARG A 62 1.01 -21.53 -7.64
N GLU A 63 1.86 -21.34 -8.63
CA GLU A 63 3.05 -22.19 -8.87
C GLU A 63 4.00 -22.24 -7.67
N VAL A 64 4.13 -21.11 -6.96
CA VAL A 64 4.93 -21.04 -5.72
C VAL A 64 4.18 -21.72 -4.58
N ILE A 65 2.89 -21.41 -4.42
CA ILE A 65 2.04 -21.96 -3.35
C ILE A 65 1.99 -23.49 -3.41
N GLU A 66 1.87 -24.07 -4.59
CA GLU A 66 1.78 -25.51 -4.79
C GLU A 66 3.06 -26.27 -4.41
N GLN A 67 4.22 -25.59 -4.44
CA GLN A 67 5.50 -26.18 -4.09
C GLN A 67 5.91 -26.01 -2.61
N THR A 68 5.05 -25.36 -1.80
CA THR A 68 5.32 -25.09 -0.37
C THR A 68 4.49 -26.00 0.52
N ASN A 69 5.01 -27.17 0.88
CA ASN A 69 4.23 -28.19 1.59
C ASN A 69 3.91 -27.86 3.06
N ASN A 70 4.76 -27.08 3.73
CA ASN A 70 4.65 -26.79 5.16
C ASN A 70 4.00 -25.42 5.45
N LEU A 71 3.74 -24.62 4.40
CA LEU A 71 3.27 -23.25 4.54
C LEU A 71 1.87 -23.20 5.15
N LYS A 72 1.72 -22.44 6.21
CA LYS A 72 0.47 -22.27 6.98
C LYS A 72 -0.06 -20.83 6.89
N LEU A 73 0.87 -19.87 6.74
CA LEU A 73 0.54 -18.45 6.78
C LEU A 73 1.40 -17.65 5.80
N ILE A 74 0.76 -16.77 5.06
CA ILE A 74 1.39 -15.69 4.30
C ILE A 74 1.07 -14.37 4.99
N ALA A 75 2.07 -13.71 5.56
CA ALA A 75 1.95 -12.39 6.16
C ALA A 75 2.34 -11.31 5.14
N VAL A 76 1.39 -10.54 4.68
CA VAL A 76 1.60 -9.48 3.69
C VAL A 76 1.82 -8.14 4.39
N ALA A 77 3.04 -7.61 4.34
CA ALA A 77 3.40 -6.31 4.92
C ALA A 77 2.91 -5.13 4.05
N PHE A 78 1.70 -5.26 3.51
CA PHE A 78 1.01 -4.30 2.65
C PHE A 78 -0.50 -4.35 2.89
N ALA A 79 -1.23 -3.33 2.43
CA ALA A 79 -2.69 -3.32 2.52
C ALA A 79 -3.35 -4.17 1.43
N GLY A 80 -2.86 -4.10 0.19
CA GLY A 80 -3.34 -4.89 -0.93
C GLY A 80 -2.76 -6.31 -0.94
N ILE A 81 -3.56 -7.28 -1.38
CA ILE A 81 -3.17 -8.70 -1.47
C ILE A 81 -3.43 -9.30 -2.85
N ASP A 82 -3.63 -8.45 -3.87
CA ASP A 82 -3.98 -8.88 -5.24
C ASP A 82 -2.85 -9.66 -5.93
N HIS A 83 -1.63 -9.56 -5.42
CA HIS A 83 -0.44 -10.27 -5.89
C HIS A 83 -0.28 -11.68 -5.32
N VAL A 84 -1.20 -12.12 -4.45
CA VAL A 84 -1.26 -13.48 -3.87
C VAL A 84 -2.43 -14.24 -4.48
N ASP A 85 -2.21 -15.47 -4.94
CA ASP A 85 -3.31 -16.35 -5.38
C ASP A 85 -4.11 -16.85 -4.16
N LEU A 86 -5.12 -16.06 -3.77
CA LEU A 86 -5.99 -16.39 -2.63
C LEU A 86 -6.77 -17.69 -2.84
N LYS A 87 -7.05 -18.07 -4.09
CA LYS A 87 -7.76 -19.32 -4.39
C LYS A 87 -6.86 -20.52 -4.08
N ALA A 88 -5.61 -20.49 -4.54
CA ALA A 88 -4.64 -21.52 -4.22
C ALA A 88 -4.38 -21.61 -2.70
N CYS A 89 -4.26 -20.47 -2.01
CA CYS A 89 -4.12 -20.46 -0.55
C CYS A 89 -5.29 -21.15 0.15
N LYS A 90 -6.53 -20.84 -0.26
CA LYS A 90 -7.73 -21.45 0.31
C LYS A 90 -7.79 -22.97 0.06
N GLU A 91 -7.46 -23.42 -1.14
CA GLU A 91 -7.43 -24.85 -1.51
C GLU A 91 -6.42 -25.64 -0.66
N ARG A 92 -5.37 -24.99 -0.19
CA ARG A 92 -4.29 -25.59 0.63
C ARG A 92 -4.40 -25.27 2.12
N ASN A 93 -5.47 -24.62 2.57
CA ASN A 93 -5.66 -24.17 3.96
C ASN A 93 -4.53 -23.26 4.46
N ILE A 94 -4.00 -22.40 3.59
CA ILE A 94 -2.99 -21.40 3.94
C ILE A 94 -3.73 -20.10 4.28
N GLU A 95 -3.50 -19.57 5.48
CA GLU A 95 -4.03 -18.29 5.90
C GLU A 95 -3.27 -17.13 5.26
N VAL A 96 -3.97 -16.05 4.90
CA VAL A 96 -3.34 -14.82 4.37
C VAL A 96 -3.77 -13.66 5.26
N LEU A 97 -2.79 -13.01 5.89
CA LEU A 97 -2.98 -11.82 6.70
C LEU A 97 -2.29 -10.63 6.04
N ASN A 98 -2.94 -9.49 6.06
CA ASN A 98 -2.39 -8.24 5.54
C ASN A 98 -2.32 -7.15 6.62
N CYS A 99 -1.69 -6.02 6.29
CA CYS A 99 -1.59 -4.84 7.15
C CYS A 99 -2.55 -3.74 6.66
N PRO A 100 -3.86 -3.80 6.97
CA PRO A 100 -4.80 -2.79 6.50
C PRO A 100 -4.61 -1.47 7.30
N ASN A 101 -4.94 -0.35 6.64
CA ASN A 101 -5.09 0.98 7.24
C ASN A 101 -3.81 1.76 7.58
N TYR A 102 -2.62 1.19 7.53
CA TYR A 102 -1.37 1.90 7.85
C TYR A 102 -1.11 3.11 6.95
N SER A 103 -1.56 3.06 5.70
CA SER A 103 -1.30 4.08 4.67
C SER A 103 -2.46 5.07 4.47
N ASN A 104 -3.57 4.96 5.22
CA ASN A 104 -4.76 5.79 4.98
C ASN A 104 -4.46 7.29 5.04
N VAL A 105 -3.62 7.73 5.97
CA VAL A 105 -3.21 9.13 6.10
C VAL A 105 -2.33 9.53 4.95
N ALA A 106 -1.23 8.80 4.75
CA ALA A 106 -0.23 9.11 3.73
C ALA A 106 -0.84 9.18 2.31
N VAL A 107 -1.71 8.23 1.95
CA VAL A 107 -2.38 8.24 0.64
C VAL A 107 -3.34 9.45 0.51
N SER A 108 -4.11 9.75 1.55
CA SER A 108 -5.04 10.89 1.52
C SER A 108 -4.31 12.23 1.40
N GLU A 109 -3.19 12.39 2.10
CA GLU A 109 -2.33 13.59 2.01
C GLU A 109 -1.68 13.71 0.62
N LEU A 110 -1.22 12.59 0.06
CA LEU A 110 -0.65 12.57 -1.29
C LEU A 110 -1.68 13.00 -2.33
N VAL A 111 -2.95 12.57 -2.21
CA VAL A 111 -4.02 13.01 -3.12
C VAL A 111 -4.19 14.53 -3.07
N ILE A 112 -4.20 15.14 -1.88
CA ILE A 112 -4.27 16.61 -1.75
C ILE A 112 -3.04 17.27 -2.37
N GLY A 113 -1.85 16.77 -2.06
CA GLY A 113 -0.59 17.29 -2.60
C GLY A 113 -0.55 17.28 -4.13
N LEU A 114 -0.94 16.15 -4.74
CA LEU A 114 -1.02 16.02 -6.21
C LEU A 114 -2.07 16.94 -6.81
N THR A 115 -3.23 17.08 -6.17
CA THR A 115 -4.31 17.98 -6.63
C THR A 115 -3.86 19.44 -6.59
N LEU A 116 -3.22 19.87 -5.51
CA LEU A 116 -2.66 21.22 -5.40
C LEU A 116 -1.52 21.45 -6.41
N ASN A 117 -0.66 20.45 -6.61
CA ASN A 117 0.40 20.54 -7.62
C ASN A 117 -0.16 20.77 -9.03
N LEU A 118 -1.22 20.06 -9.40
CA LEU A 118 -1.89 20.22 -10.69
C LEU A 118 -2.55 21.60 -10.82
N LEU A 119 -3.39 21.98 -9.84
CA LEU A 119 -4.15 23.23 -9.90
C LEU A 119 -3.23 24.45 -9.83
N ARG A 120 -2.20 24.42 -9.00
CA ARG A 120 -1.29 25.55 -8.78
C ARG A 120 -0.08 25.49 -9.69
N LYS A 121 0.05 24.48 -10.56
CA LYS A 121 1.17 24.28 -11.51
C LYS A 121 2.55 24.31 -10.84
N ILE A 122 2.65 23.70 -9.63
CA ILE A 122 3.83 23.84 -8.76
C ILE A 122 5.10 23.36 -9.47
N ASN A 123 5.07 22.19 -10.10
CA ASN A 123 6.25 21.64 -10.80
C ASN A 123 6.68 22.51 -11.99
N GLN A 124 5.71 23.05 -12.75
CA GLN A 124 6.00 23.94 -13.86
C GLN A 124 6.63 25.26 -13.36
N ALA A 125 6.09 25.81 -12.26
CA ALA A 125 6.62 27.04 -11.67
C ALA A 125 8.03 26.85 -11.09
N ASP A 126 8.28 25.74 -10.39
CA ASP A 126 9.63 25.39 -9.89
C ASP A 126 10.63 25.26 -11.05
N SER A 127 10.26 24.52 -12.11
CA SER A 127 11.12 24.36 -13.29
C SER A 127 11.42 25.71 -13.98
N ALA A 128 10.40 26.56 -14.17
CA ALA A 128 10.58 27.89 -14.77
C ALA A 128 11.54 28.75 -13.94
N THR A 129 11.34 28.78 -12.62
CA THR A 129 12.19 29.55 -11.70
C THR A 129 13.65 29.08 -11.72
N ARG A 130 13.88 27.77 -11.71
CA ARG A 130 15.24 27.20 -11.80
C ARG A 130 15.94 27.52 -13.11
N ASN A 131 15.18 27.74 -14.17
CA ASN A 131 15.69 28.13 -15.48
C ASN A 131 15.73 29.65 -15.68
N GLY A 132 15.61 30.47 -14.63
CA GLY A 132 15.65 31.91 -14.69
C GLY A 132 14.45 32.55 -15.40
N GLN A 133 13.34 31.82 -15.58
CA GLN A 133 12.12 32.31 -16.20
C GLN A 133 11.15 32.83 -15.14
N THR A 134 10.23 33.71 -15.56
CA THR A 134 9.16 34.21 -14.71
C THR A 134 7.92 33.29 -14.88
N ASN A 135 7.03 33.26 -13.84
CA ASN A 135 5.81 32.47 -13.86
C ASN A 135 4.62 33.18 -14.55
N SER A 136 4.83 34.20 -15.34
CA SER A 136 3.79 35.08 -15.90
C SER A 136 2.68 34.37 -16.67
N LEU A 137 2.94 33.15 -17.18
CA LEU A 137 1.95 32.33 -17.90
C LEU A 137 1.47 31.12 -17.10
N LEU A 138 1.92 30.96 -15.85
CA LEU A 138 1.62 29.82 -14.99
C LEU A 138 0.55 30.16 -13.94
N ILE A 139 -0.52 30.84 -14.37
CA ILE A 139 -1.66 31.11 -13.51
C ILE A 139 -2.34 29.80 -13.13
N GLY A 140 -2.44 29.54 -11.84
CA GLY A 140 -3.12 28.38 -11.28
C GLY A 140 -4.55 28.70 -10.84
N GLU A 141 -5.26 27.66 -10.40
CA GLU A 141 -6.61 27.77 -9.86
C GLU A 141 -6.63 27.40 -8.37
N GLU A 142 -7.59 27.96 -7.64
CA GLU A 142 -7.83 27.60 -6.24
C GLU A 142 -8.59 26.28 -6.14
N LEU A 143 -8.33 25.54 -5.07
CA LEU A 143 -9.06 24.32 -4.75
C LEU A 143 -10.43 24.62 -4.10
N ASN A 144 -10.52 25.75 -3.40
CA ASN A 144 -11.75 26.22 -2.76
C ASN A 144 -12.93 26.34 -3.76
N ASN A 145 -14.13 25.97 -3.32
CA ASN A 145 -15.37 25.94 -4.11
C ASN A 145 -15.40 24.97 -5.30
N LYS A 146 -14.38 24.12 -5.48
CA LYS A 146 -14.42 23.08 -6.51
C LYS A 146 -15.29 21.90 -6.08
N THR A 147 -15.82 21.19 -7.06
CA THR A 147 -16.53 19.91 -6.85
C THR A 147 -15.57 18.75 -7.12
N ILE A 148 -15.45 17.86 -6.14
CA ILE A 148 -14.58 16.68 -6.20
C ILE A 148 -15.45 15.42 -6.26
N GLY A 149 -15.16 14.55 -7.24
CA GLY A 149 -15.79 13.23 -7.33
C GLY A 149 -14.87 12.16 -6.72
N ILE A 150 -15.41 11.32 -5.84
CA ILE A 150 -14.69 10.19 -5.24
C ILE A 150 -15.41 8.89 -5.59
N ILE A 151 -14.71 7.97 -6.24
CA ILE A 151 -15.21 6.62 -6.50
C ILE A 151 -14.64 5.68 -5.45
N GLY A 152 -15.52 5.18 -4.57
CA GLY A 152 -15.14 4.35 -3.43
C GLY A 152 -14.86 5.16 -2.16
N LEU A 153 -15.82 5.21 -1.24
CA LEU A 153 -15.70 5.93 0.03
C LEU A 153 -15.35 4.97 1.19
N GLY A 154 -14.29 4.16 0.98
CA GLY A 154 -13.66 3.37 2.03
C GLY A 154 -12.87 4.25 3.02
N LYS A 155 -11.97 3.68 3.80
CA LYS A 155 -11.21 4.44 4.81
C LYS A 155 -10.35 5.55 4.21
N ILE A 156 -9.67 5.29 3.09
CA ILE A 156 -8.90 6.30 2.35
C ILE A 156 -9.83 7.35 1.76
N GLY A 157 -10.88 6.93 1.03
CA GLY A 157 -11.81 7.84 0.39
C GLY A 157 -12.52 8.77 1.38
N ASN A 158 -12.94 8.25 2.54
CA ASN A 158 -13.53 9.08 3.61
C ASN A 158 -12.55 10.11 4.16
N LYS A 159 -11.30 9.71 4.40
CA LYS A 159 -10.28 10.64 4.89
C LYS A 159 -9.96 11.71 3.85
N THR A 160 -9.84 11.32 2.59
CA THR A 160 -9.65 12.23 1.45
C THR A 160 -10.82 13.21 1.31
N ALA A 161 -12.06 12.72 1.44
CA ALA A 161 -13.26 13.58 1.42
C ALA A 161 -13.23 14.65 2.51
N ASN A 162 -12.87 14.26 3.73
CA ASN A 162 -12.76 15.20 4.84
C ASN A 162 -11.69 16.27 4.61
N LEU A 163 -10.56 15.90 4.00
CA LEU A 163 -9.53 16.87 3.63
C LEU A 163 -10.03 17.85 2.56
N PHE A 164 -10.68 17.37 1.50
CA PHE A 164 -11.25 18.25 0.49
C PHE A 164 -12.33 19.16 1.05
N ASN A 165 -13.17 18.67 1.96
CA ASN A 165 -14.16 19.52 2.66
C ASN A 165 -13.47 20.63 3.47
N ALA A 166 -12.35 20.33 4.15
CA ALA A 166 -11.57 21.34 4.88
C ALA A 166 -10.98 22.41 3.96
N PHE A 167 -10.73 22.09 2.66
CA PHE A 167 -10.35 23.07 1.63
C PHE A 167 -11.55 23.81 1.01
N GLY A 168 -12.76 23.61 1.52
CA GLY A 168 -13.97 24.29 0.99
C GLY A 168 -14.52 23.65 -0.28
N CYS A 169 -14.17 22.42 -0.60
CA CYS A 169 -14.72 21.71 -1.75
C CYS A 169 -16.09 21.11 -1.45
N LYS A 170 -16.94 21.02 -2.48
CA LYS A 170 -18.09 20.12 -2.48
C LYS A 170 -17.65 18.71 -2.86
N VAL A 171 -17.97 17.71 -2.04
CA VAL A 171 -17.58 16.33 -2.31
C VAL A 171 -18.80 15.50 -2.73
N LEU A 172 -18.70 14.91 -3.91
CA LEU A 172 -19.62 13.89 -4.43
C LEU A 172 -18.93 12.55 -4.35
N ALA A 173 -19.65 11.49 -3.93
CA ALA A 173 -19.05 10.16 -3.91
C ALA A 173 -19.99 9.08 -4.42
N TYR A 174 -19.42 8.12 -5.12
CA TYR A 174 -20.08 6.91 -5.56
C TYR A 174 -19.55 5.68 -4.82
N GLN A 175 -20.45 4.89 -4.25
CA GLN A 175 -20.16 3.54 -3.77
C GLN A 175 -21.44 2.71 -3.71
N ARG A 176 -21.29 1.37 -3.71
CA ARG A 176 -22.43 0.43 -3.70
C ARG A 176 -23.23 0.41 -2.40
N LYS A 177 -22.62 0.77 -1.28
CA LYS A 177 -23.27 0.81 0.04
C LYS A 177 -23.65 2.25 0.39
N PRO A 178 -24.68 2.46 1.22
CA PRO A 178 -25.02 3.80 1.71
C PRO A 178 -23.82 4.50 2.34
N ILE A 179 -23.69 5.79 2.09
CA ILE A 179 -22.63 6.65 2.65
C ILE A 179 -23.13 7.22 3.98
N ASN A 180 -22.35 7.00 5.03
CA ASN A 180 -22.59 7.60 6.34
C ASN A 180 -21.54 8.69 6.62
N ASN A 181 -21.53 9.75 5.80
CA ASN A 181 -20.69 10.92 5.98
C ASN A 181 -21.53 12.16 5.62
N PRO A 182 -21.91 13.01 6.60
CA PRO A 182 -22.80 14.14 6.37
C PRO A 182 -22.24 15.22 5.44
N ASN A 183 -20.93 15.23 5.24
CA ASN A 183 -20.23 16.20 4.39
C ASN A 183 -19.99 15.69 2.96
N VAL A 184 -20.61 14.57 2.59
CA VAL A 184 -20.46 13.94 1.27
C VAL A 184 -21.82 13.67 0.67
N THR A 185 -22.04 14.12 -0.56
CA THR A 185 -23.25 13.80 -1.31
C THR A 185 -23.06 12.49 -2.06
N GLN A 186 -23.88 11.49 -1.79
CA GLN A 186 -23.87 10.22 -2.55
C GLN A 186 -24.53 10.43 -3.92
N VAL A 187 -23.93 9.91 -4.98
CA VAL A 187 -24.40 9.94 -6.36
C VAL A 187 -24.44 8.54 -6.95
#